data_8b94077bbdf03acaf76d821efdca0d30
#
_entry.id   8b94077bbdf03acaf76d821efdca0d30
#
_cell.length_a   1.000
_cell.length_b   1.000
_cell.length_c   1.000
_cell.angle_alpha   90.00
_cell.angle_beta   90.00
_cell.angle_gamma   90.00
#
_symmetry.space_group_name_H-M   'P 1'
#
loop_
_entity.id
_entity.type
_entity.pdbx_description
1 polymer ?
#
loop_
_entity_poly.entity_id
_entity_poly.type
_entity_poly.pdbx_seq_one_letter_code
_entity_poly.pdbx_strand_id
1 'polypeptide(L)'
;MNIGKYILTLAAKEGYSQSDVARRTGISRQMLSYIIAGERKLTLPQALKIESLFSLKTGTLIFMQDEECIKKYQIGLRHSMCMRLLEANAFWSYDNVEEVDVSDEDIIEKTLLLLDMDDISRLFELYSRKFVRKVWESRLACQGEYLHSLNMMIAQYYFNIQSPEQFLLRRESAHIHKVTQDA
;
A
#
# COMPACT_ATOMS: atom_id res chain seq x y z
N MET A 1 2.92 -6.58 -13.86
CA MET A 1 3.64 -7.46 -14.86
C MET A 1 5.09 -7.41 -14.50
N ASN A 2 5.73 -8.56 -14.29
CA ASN A 2 7.16 -8.65 -13.93
C ASN A 2 8.04 -8.14 -15.09
N ILE A 3 9.06 -7.35 -14.76
CA ILE A 3 9.96 -6.70 -15.74
C ILE A 3 10.67 -7.71 -16.63
N GLY A 4 11.06 -8.87 -16.09
CA GLY A 4 11.69 -9.94 -16.86
C GLY A 4 10.76 -10.51 -17.94
N LYS A 5 9.49 -10.75 -17.59
CA LYS A 5 8.46 -11.18 -18.57
C LYS A 5 8.24 -10.11 -19.63
N TYR A 6 8.26 -8.83 -19.25
CA TYR A 6 8.10 -7.73 -20.20
C TYR A 6 9.24 -7.69 -21.22
N ILE A 7 10.50 -7.78 -20.76
CA ILE A 7 11.68 -7.83 -21.64
C ILE A 7 11.60 -9.01 -22.58
N LEU A 8 11.21 -10.21 -22.10
CA LEU A 8 11.04 -11.39 -22.95
C LEU A 8 9.94 -11.21 -24.01
N THR A 9 8.83 -10.56 -23.63
CA THR A 9 7.73 -10.27 -24.57
C THR A 9 8.20 -9.32 -25.68
N LEU A 10 8.97 -8.29 -25.34
CA LEU A 10 9.55 -7.37 -26.33
C LEU A 10 10.53 -8.09 -27.24
N ALA A 11 11.42 -8.91 -26.67
CA ALA A 11 12.37 -9.69 -27.44
C ALA A 11 11.66 -10.63 -28.43
N ALA A 12 10.62 -11.33 -27.98
CA ALA A 12 9.84 -12.22 -28.84
C ALA A 12 9.14 -11.48 -30.00
N LYS A 13 8.63 -10.27 -29.76
CA LYS A 13 8.02 -9.44 -30.82
C LYS A 13 9.01 -9.05 -31.91
N GLU A 14 10.26 -8.80 -31.55
CA GLU A 14 11.32 -8.41 -32.47
C GLU A 14 12.09 -9.64 -33.03
N GLY A 15 11.70 -10.85 -32.64
CA GLY A 15 12.38 -12.08 -33.04
C GLY A 15 13.77 -12.26 -32.42
N TYR A 16 14.06 -11.61 -31.29
CA TYR A 16 15.33 -11.70 -30.58
C TYR A 16 15.31 -12.81 -29.54
N SER A 17 16.37 -13.64 -29.54
CA SER A 17 16.66 -14.50 -28.39
C SER A 17 17.22 -13.69 -27.23
N GLN A 18 17.18 -14.24 -26.00
CA GLN A 18 17.83 -13.64 -24.83
C GLN A 18 19.34 -13.37 -25.12
N SER A 19 20.01 -14.24 -25.87
CA SER A 19 21.41 -14.04 -26.26
C SER A 19 21.60 -12.85 -27.20
N ASP A 20 20.64 -12.59 -28.07
CA ASP A 20 20.68 -11.43 -28.96
C ASP A 20 20.48 -10.13 -28.19
N VAL A 21 19.55 -10.11 -27.25
CA VAL A 21 19.35 -8.94 -26.35
C VAL A 21 20.63 -8.68 -25.58
N ALA A 22 21.25 -9.71 -24.98
CA ALA A 22 22.49 -9.55 -24.21
C ALA A 22 23.60 -8.95 -25.10
N ARG A 23 23.80 -9.51 -26.28
CA ARG A 23 24.83 -9.04 -27.23
C ARG A 23 24.58 -7.60 -27.69
N ARG A 24 23.35 -7.27 -28.06
CA ARG A 24 23.01 -5.93 -28.60
C ARG A 24 23.07 -4.85 -27.54
N THR A 25 22.73 -5.16 -26.27
CA THR A 25 22.79 -4.22 -25.16
C THR A 25 24.15 -4.17 -24.47
N GLY A 26 25.05 -5.12 -24.77
CA GLY A 26 26.34 -5.26 -24.07
C GLY A 26 26.19 -5.65 -22.60
N ILE A 27 25.04 -6.25 -22.22
CA ILE A 27 24.81 -6.84 -20.89
C ILE A 27 25.25 -8.30 -20.96
N SER A 28 25.99 -8.80 -19.96
CA SER A 28 26.37 -10.22 -19.96
C SER A 28 25.12 -11.12 -19.91
N ARG A 29 25.20 -12.28 -20.57
CA ARG A 29 24.09 -13.26 -20.59
C ARG A 29 23.65 -13.66 -19.20
N GLN A 30 24.60 -13.86 -18.30
CA GLN A 30 24.33 -14.23 -16.92
C GLN A 30 23.59 -13.10 -16.18
N MET A 31 24.04 -11.85 -16.32
CA MET A 31 23.37 -10.69 -15.71
C MET A 31 21.95 -10.53 -16.25
N LEU A 32 21.76 -10.65 -17.57
CA LEU A 32 20.43 -10.56 -18.16
C LEU A 32 19.51 -11.69 -17.67
N SER A 33 20.06 -12.91 -17.49
CA SER A 33 19.31 -14.04 -16.91
C SER A 33 18.85 -13.75 -15.50
N TYR A 34 19.69 -13.21 -14.63
CA TYR A 34 19.33 -12.81 -13.26
C TYR A 34 18.27 -11.71 -13.23
N ILE A 35 18.34 -10.73 -14.14
CA ILE A 35 17.33 -9.68 -14.26
C ILE A 35 15.98 -10.28 -14.68
N ILE A 36 15.99 -11.17 -15.68
CA ILE A 36 14.78 -11.85 -16.18
C ILE A 36 14.16 -12.74 -15.10
N ALA A 37 14.97 -13.45 -14.33
CA ALA A 37 14.52 -14.26 -13.20
C ALA A 37 14.01 -13.42 -12.00
N GLY A 38 14.31 -12.12 -11.98
CA GLY A 38 13.96 -11.23 -10.86
C GLY A 38 14.91 -11.34 -9.67
N GLU A 39 16.05 -12.03 -9.84
CA GLU A 39 17.07 -12.19 -8.80
C GLU A 39 17.95 -10.94 -8.65
N ARG A 40 18.05 -10.12 -9.70
CA ARG A 40 18.75 -8.84 -9.67
C ARG A 40 17.91 -7.72 -10.25
N LYS A 41 18.02 -6.55 -9.62
CA LYS A 41 17.41 -5.32 -10.13
C LYS A 41 18.18 -4.81 -11.35
N LEU A 42 17.43 -4.19 -12.26
CA LEU A 42 17.97 -3.48 -13.41
C LEU A 42 18.62 -2.17 -12.93
N THR A 43 19.85 -1.91 -13.32
CA THR A 43 20.46 -0.59 -13.10
C THR A 43 20.01 0.40 -14.17
N LEU A 44 20.06 1.70 -13.87
CA LEU A 44 19.69 2.73 -14.84
C LEU A 44 20.44 2.61 -16.18
N PRO A 45 21.78 2.42 -16.22
CA PRO A 45 22.47 2.24 -17.49
C PRO A 45 22.02 1.00 -18.27
N GLN A 46 21.69 -0.09 -17.58
CA GLN A 46 21.18 -1.31 -18.23
C GLN A 46 19.77 -1.09 -18.78
N ALA A 47 18.92 -0.41 -18.03
CA ALA A 47 17.57 -0.05 -18.46
C ALA A 47 17.62 0.77 -19.75
N LEU A 48 18.41 1.84 -19.78
CA LEU A 48 18.54 2.71 -20.94
C LEU A 48 19.01 1.97 -22.20
N LYS A 49 19.92 1.01 -22.04
CA LYS A 49 20.38 0.17 -23.18
C LYS A 49 19.26 -0.73 -23.72
N ILE A 50 18.47 -1.33 -22.84
CA ILE A 50 17.34 -2.19 -23.24
C ILE A 50 16.22 -1.31 -23.84
N GLU A 51 15.92 -0.18 -23.24
CA GLU A 51 14.92 0.78 -23.73
C GLU A 51 15.28 1.30 -25.13
N SER A 52 16.56 1.62 -25.35
CA SER A 52 17.06 2.03 -26.66
C SER A 52 16.92 0.90 -27.70
N LEU A 53 17.22 -0.33 -27.33
CA LEU A 53 17.09 -1.49 -28.23
C LEU A 53 15.64 -1.69 -28.71
N PHE A 54 14.67 -1.49 -27.82
CA PHE A 54 13.24 -1.70 -28.10
C PHE A 54 12.46 -0.41 -28.38
N SER A 55 13.14 0.71 -28.59
CA SER A 55 12.54 2.02 -28.87
C SER A 55 11.49 2.42 -27.81
N LEU A 56 11.74 2.09 -26.54
CA LEU A 56 10.88 2.48 -25.42
C LEU A 56 11.17 3.91 -24.99
N LYS A 57 10.18 4.55 -24.35
CA LYS A 57 10.41 5.84 -23.68
C LYS A 57 11.40 5.66 -22.55
N THR A 58 12.38 6.58 -22.47
CA THR A 58 13.40 6.61 -21.43
C THR A 58 12.78 6.57 -20.02
N GLY A 59 13.29 5.67 -19.19
CA GLY A 59 12.83 5.51 -17.80
C GLY A 59 11.67 4.52 -17.61
N THR A 60 11.08 3.99 -18.69
CA THR A 60 9.95 3.04 -18.63
C THR A 60 10.26 1.82 -17.77
N LEU A 61 11.41 1.17 -17.98
CA LEU A 61 11.77 -0.05 -17.26
C LEU A 61 12.11 0.21 -15.80
N ILE A 62 12.73 1.35 -15.48
CA ILE A 62 13.00 1.74 -14.08
C ILE A 62 11.70 2.03 -13.36
N PHE A 63 10.80 2.79 -13.99
CA PHE A 63 9.50 3.08 -13.39
C PHE A 63 8.70 1.78 -13.10
N MET A 64 8.67 0.84 -14.05
CA MET A 64 8.02 -0.46 -13.84
C MET A 64 8.65 -1.26 -12.70
N GLN A 65 9.99 -1.21 -12.57
CA GLN A 65 10.70 -1.88 -11.48
C GLN A 65 10.35 -1.29 -10.12
N ASP A 66 10.29 0.03 -10.03
CA ASP A 66 9.96 0.73 -8.78
C ASP A 66 8.51 0.47 -8.39
N GLU A 67 7.56 0.49 -9.33
CA GLU A 67 6.17 0.10 -9.08
C GLU A 67 6.06 -1.34 -8.54
N GLU A 68 6.80 -2.28 -9.11
CA GLU A 68 6.80 -3.67 -8.63
C GLU A 68 7.37 -3.78 -7.22
N CYS A 69 8.43 -3.04 -6.91
CA CYS A 69 9.03 -2.99 -5.58
C CYS A 69 8.05 -2.39 -4.56
N ILE A 70 7.39 -1.28 -4.89
CA ILE A 70 6.39 -0.63 -4.03
C ILE A 70 5.24 -1.59 -3.73
N LYS A 71 4.69 -2.26 -4.75
CA LYS A 71 3.62 -3.25 -4.55
C LYS A 71 4.02 -4.39 -3.63
N LYS A 72 5.23 -4.96 -3.81
CA LYS A 72 5.74 -6.02 -2.92
C LYS A 72 5.89 -5.53 -1.49
N TYR A 73 6.40 -4.33 -1.30
CA TYR A 73 6.53 -3.70 0.02
C TYR A 73 5.17 -3.52 0.68
N GLN A 74 4.19 -2.96 -0.04
CA GLN A 74 2.83 -2.76 0.48
C GLN A 74 2.14 -4.06 0.87
N ILE A 75 2.29 -5.13 0.05
CA ILE A 75 1.75 -6.46 0.39
C ILE A 75 2.41 -6.99 1.68
N GLY A 76 3.72 -6.91 1.81
CA GLY A 76 4.44 -7.34 3.02
C GLY A 76 4.06 -6.53 4.26
N LEU A 77 3.90 -5.21 4.10
CA LEU A 77 3.48 -4.33 5.19
C LEU A 77 2.04 -4.64 5.64
N ARG A 78 1.11 -4.82 4.68
CA ARG A 78 -0.27 -5.21 4.97
C ARG A 78 -0.32 -6.54 5.74
N HIS A 79 0.44 -7.54 5.28
CA HIS A 79 0.55 -8.83 5.97
C HIS A 79 1.07 -8.66 7.41
N SER A 80 2.15 -7.92 7.60
CA SER A 80 2.71 -7.63 8.92
C SER A 80 1.69 -6.96 9.85
N MET A 81 0.89 -6.01 9.34
CA MET A 81 -0.15 -5.33 10.13
C MET A 81 -1.29 -6.30 10.50
N CYS A 82 -1.73 -7.13 9.58
CA CYS A 82 -2.75 -8.15 9.88
C CYS A 82 -2.27 -9.12 10.96
N MET A 83 -1.01 -9.56 10.91
CA MET A 83 -0.43 -10.42 11.95
C MET A 83 -0.42 -9.74 13.32
N ARG A 84 -0.02 -8.47 13.41
CA ARG A 84 -0.06 -7.72 14.67
C ARG A 84 -1.47 -7.54 15.21
N LEU A 85 -2.46 -7.31 14.34
CA LEU A 85 -3.86 -7.23 14.73
C LEU A 85 -4.38 -8.58 15.24
N LEU A 86 -3.97 -9.71 14.65
CA LEU A 86 -4.28 -11.05 15.14
C LEU A 86 -3.65 -11.30 16.51
N GLU A 87 -2.38 -10.94 16.71
CA GLU A 87 -1.70 -11.01 18.02
C GLU A 87 -2.41 -10.15 19.09
N ALA A 88 -2.92 -8.98 18.71
CA ALA A 88 -3.73 -8.11 19.56
C ALA A 88 -5.17 -8.60 19.76
N ASN A 89 -5.52 -9.77 19.23
CA ASN A 89 -6.86 -10.36 19.29
C ASN A 89 -7.98 -9.44 18.73
N ALA A 90 -7.64 -8.65 17.70
CA ALA A 90 -8.54 -7.64 17.11
C ALA A 90 -9.77 -8.25 16.42
N PHE A 91 -9.69 -9.52 16.05
CA PHE A 91 -10.70 -10.25 15.27
C PHE A 91 -11.35 -11.40 16.05
N TRP A 92 -11.47 -11.28 17.38
CA TRP A 92 -12.01 -12.29 18.28
C TRP A 92 -13.42 -12.79 17.90
N SER A 93 -14.17 -12.01 17.14
CA SER A 93 -15.54 -12.34 16.69
C SER A 93 -15.60 -13.08 15.34
N TYR A 94 -14.45 -13.34 14.73
CA TYR A 94 -14.36 -14.05 13.45
C TYR A 94 -13.84 -15.47 13.69
N ASP A 95 -14.59 -16.49 13.34
CA ASP A 95 -14.26 -17.90 13.63
C ASP A 95 -13.02 -18.45 12.89
N ASN A 96 -12.61 -17.86 11.78
CA ASN A 96 -11.37 -18.18 11.04
C ASN A 96 -11.01 -17.00 10.13
N VAL A 97 -10.22 -16.07 10.63
CA VAL A 97 -9.78 -14.93 9.80
C VAL A 97 -8.56 -15.34 9.00
N GLU A 98 -8.76 -15.64 7.74
CA GLU A 98 -7.66 -15.57 6.77
C GLU A 98 -7.41 -14.09 6.42
N GLU A 99 -6.16 -13.69 6.24
CA GLU A 99 -5.76 -12.31 5.92
C GLU A 99 -6.53 -11.72 4.72
N VAL A 100 -6.93 -12.57 3.79
CA VAL A 100 -7.67 -12.20 2.57
C VAL A 100 -9.06 -11.65 2.87
N ASP A 101 -9.68 -12.06 3.97
CA ASP A 101 -11.06 -11.71 4.32
C ASP A 101 -11.17 -10.39 5.10
N VAL A 102 -10.03 -9.80 5.52
CA VAL A 102 -10.02 -8.55 6.27
C VAL A 102 -10.06 -7.36 5.33
N SER A 103 -11.09 -6.52 5.46
CA SER A 103 -11.21 -5.30 4.66
C SER A 103 -10.16 -4.25 5.06
N ASP A 104 -9.79 -3.38 4.12
CA ASP A 104 -8.86 -2.27 4.42
C ASP A 104 -9.43 -1.31 5.46
N GLU A 105 -10.75 -1.12 5.47
CA GLU A 105 -11.45 -0.34 6.48
C GLU A 105 -11.32 -0.96 7.88
N ASP A 106 -11.40 -2.29 8.01
CA ASP A 106 -11.24 -2.97 9.29
C ASP A 106 -9.80 -2.92 9.78
N ILE A 107 -8.82 -3.07 8.88
CA ILE A 107 -7.41 -2.88 9.23
C ILE A 107 -7.18 -1.48 9.78
N ILE A 108 -7.68 -0.45 9.10
CA ILE A 108 -7.53 0.94 9.54
C ILE A 108 -8.20 1.16 10.90
N GLU A 109 -9.46 0.75 11.04
CA GLU A 109 -10.22 0.92 12.27
C GLU A 109 -9.53 0.22 13.46
N LYS A 110 -9.21 -1.06 13.31
CA LYS A 110 -8.60 -1.85 14.39
C LYS A 110 -7.20 -1.38 14.73
N THR A 111 -6.40 -0.94 13.76
CA THR A 111 -5.08 -0.36 14.02
C THR A 111 -5.19 0.93 14.83
N LEU A 112 -6.11 1.82 14.47
CA LEU A 112 -6.34 3.08 15.20
C LEU A 112 -6.83 2.84 16.64
N LEU A 113 -7.55 1.73 16.89
CA LEU A 113 -8.10 1.40 18.21
C LEU A 113 -7.13 0.66 19.12
N LEU A 114 -6.32 -0.24 18.58
CA LEU A 114 -5.67 -1.30 19.37
C LEU A 114 -4.15 -1.26 19.30
N LEU A 115 -3.57 -0.67 18.26
CA LEU A 115 -2.14 -0.68 18.05
C LEU A 115 -1.47 0.63 18.47
N ASP A 116 -0.15 0.63 18.50
CA ASP A 116 0.66 1.76 18.92
C ASP A 116 0.83 2.84 17.83
N MET A 117 1.49 3.94 18.17
CA MET A 117 1.69 5.08 17.25
C MET A 117 2.59 4.73 16.07
N ASP A 118 3.52 3.78 16.23
CA ASP A 118 4.39 3.36 15.14
C ASP A 118 3.59 2.58 14.09
N ASP A 119 2.69 1.71 14.53
CA ASP A 119 1.79 0.99 13.64
C ASP A 119 0.77 1.90 12.98
N ILE A 120 0.22 2.87 13.72
CA ILE A 120 -0.67 3.90 13.14
C ILE A 120 0.09 4.70 12.06
N SER A 121 1.37 5.00 12.28
CA SER A 121 2.19 5.69 11.27
C SER A 121 2.35 4.87 9.99
N ARG A 122 2.49 3.54 10.11
CA ARG A 122 2.57 2.60 8.97
C ARG A 122 1.29 2.54 8.14
N LEU A 123 0.11 2.85 8.73
CA LEU A 123 -1.12 2.98 7.93
C LEU A 123 -0.97 4.00 6.80
N PHE A 124 -0.23 5.09 7.05
CA PHE A 124 -0.04 6.15 6.06
C PHE A 124 1.00 5.79 4.98
N GLU A 125 1.74 4.68 5.14
CA GLU A 125 2.54 4.08 4.08
C GLU A 125 1.71 3.19 3.15
N LEU A 126 0.65 2.55 3.70
CA LEU A 126 -0.26 1.69 2.95
C LEU A 126 -1.39 2.47 2.28
N TYR A 127 -1.99 3.38 3.03
CA TYR A 127 -3.23 4.04 2.64
C TYR A 127 -3.05 5.56 2.54
N SER A 128 -3.78 6.16 1.61
CA SER A 128 -3.79 7.61 1.52
C SER A 128 -4.38 8.24 2.79
N ARG A 129 -3.80 9.37 3.22
CA ARG A 129 -4.30 10.14 4.38
C ARG A 129 -5.79 10.43 4.29
N LYS A 130 -6.30 10.69 3.07
CA LYS A 130 -7.72 10.95 2.82
C LYS A 130 -8.59 9.72 3.12
N PHE A 131 -8.11 8.52 2.77
CA PHE A 131 -8.85 7.29 3.03
C PHE A 131 -8.85 6.92 4.51
N VAL A 132 -7.69 6.97 5.17
CA VAL A 132 -7.60 6.75 6.63
C VAL A 132 -8.51 7.72 7.39
N ARG A 133 -8.49 9.01 7.01
CA ARG A 133 -9.36 10.01 7.61
C ARG A 133 -10.84 9.71 7.40
N LYS A 134 -11.24 9.29 6.20
CA LYS A 134 -12.63 8.92 5.89
C LYS A 134 -13.11 7.78 6.78
N VAL A 135 -12.29 6.72 6.94
CA VAL A 135 -12.63 5.58 7.80
C VAL A 135 -12.73 6.02 9.26
N TRP A 136 -11.74 6.78 9.76
CA TRP A 136 -11.78 7.32 11.11
C TRP A 136 -13.02 8.18 11.37
N GLU A 137 -13.34 9.12 10.47
CA GLU A 137 -14.52 9.99 10.60
C GLU A 137 -15.84 9.22 10.59
N SER A 138 -15.92 8.12 9.83
CA SER A 138 -17.17 7.35 9.70
C SER A 138 -17.36 6.28 10.76
N ARG A 139 -16.27 5.75 11.34
CA ARG A 139 -16.34 4.60 12.23
C ARG A 139 -15.98 4.91 13.68
N LEU A 140 -15.04 5.85 13.92
CA LEU A 140 -14.51 6.10 15.26
C LEU A 140 -14.90 7.48 15.80
N ALA A 141 -14.80 8.52 15.00
CA ALA A 141 -15.04 9.90 15.44
C ALA A 141 -16.50 10.18 15.84
N CYS A 142 -17.42 9.26 15.56
CA CYS A 142 -18.83 9.34 15.91
C CYS A 142 -19.22 8.50 17.14
N GLN A 143 -18.26 7.82 17.81
CA GLN A 143 -18.56 6.88 18.91
C GLN A 143 -18.65 7.54 20.31
N GLY A 144 -18.69 8.89 20.38
CA GLY A 144 -18.94 9.61 21.62
C GLY A 144 -17.83 9.53 22.68
N GLU A 145 -18.20 9.59 23.95
CA GLU A 145 -17.27 9.74 25.07
C GLU A 145 -16.28 8.60 25.21
N TYR A 146 -16.66 7.37 24.85
CA TYR A 146 -15.81 6.19 25.02
C TYR A 146 -14.46 6.30 24.30
N LEU A 147 -14.44 6.87 23.09
CA LEU A 147 -13.23 7.08 22.30
C LEU A 147 -12.76 8.53 22.26
N HIS A 148 -13.30 9.40 23.11
CA HIS A 148 -13.03 10.84 23.05
C HIS A 148 -11.53 11.17 23.09
N SER A 149 -10.81 10.66 24.08
CA SER A 149 -9.37 10.92 24.24
C SER A 149 -8.55 10.42 23.04
N LEU A 150 -8.87 9.24 22.54
CA LEU A 150 -8.22 8.67 21.34
C LEU A 150 -8.52 9.53 20.11
N ASN A 151 -9.78 9.90 19.92
CA ASN A 151 -10.20 10.71 18.77
C ASN A 151 -9.61 12.13 18.81
N MET A 152 -9.46 12.72 20.00
CA MET A 152 -8.76 14.00 20.19
C MET A 152 -7.30 13.91 19.75
N MET A 153 -6.59 12.87 20.17
CA MET A 153 -5.20 12.61 19.77
C MET A 153 -5.08 12.40 18.26
N ILE A 154 -5.93 11.56 17.67
CA ILE A 154 -5.92 11.28 16.22
C ILE A 154 -6.21 12.55 15.43
N ALA A 155 -7.22 13.31 15.81
CA ALA A 155 -7.61 14.57 15.16
C ALA A 155 -6.45 15.57 15.14
N GLN A 156 -5.79 15.73 16.27
CA GLN A 156 -4.73 16.71 16.46
C GLN A 156 -3.42 16.25 15.82
N TYR A 157 -2.96 15.04 16.15
CA TYR A 157 -1.65 14.56 15.76
C TYR A 157 -1.57 14.14 14.30
N TYR A 158 -2.53 13.32 13.84
CA TYR A 158 -2.50 12.79 12.48
C TYR A 158 -3.20 13.67 11.45
N PHE A 159 -4.26 14.39 11.83
CA PHE A 159 -5.04 15.19 10.87
C PHE A 159 -4.89 16.69 11.03
N ASN A 160 -4.12 17.15 12.03
CA ASN A 160 -3.84 18.57 12.27
C ASN A 160 -5.12 19.44 12.34
N ILE A 161 -6.16 18.91 13.01
CA ILE A 161 -7.42 19.62 13.20
C ILE A 161 -7.24 20.62 14.34
N GLN A 162 -7.41 21.93 14.04
CA GLN A 162 -7.14 23.02 14.99
C GLN A 162 -8.10 23.03 16.19
N SER A 163 -9.35 22.63 16.01
CA SER A 163 -10.37 22.58 17.05
C SER A 163 -10.97 21.17 17.10
N PRO A 164 -10.24 20.17 17.61
CA PRO A 164 -10.64 18.77 17.54
C PRO A 164 -11.93 18.50 18.31
N GLU A 165 -12.13 19.11 19.48
CA GLU A 165 -13.34 18.96 20.29
C GLU A 165 -14.60 19.42 19.54
N GLN A 166 -14.57 20.60 18.95
CA GLN A 166 -15.71 21.11 18.16
C GLN A 166 -15.95 20.25 16.91
N PHE A 167 -14.89 19.73 16.30
CA PHE A 167 -15.00 18.84 15.16
C PHE A 167 -15.69 17.53 15.54
N LEU A 168 -15.30 16.90 16.65
CA LEU A 168 -15.88 15.66 17.14
C LEU A 168 -17.34 15.82 17.52
N LEU A 169 -17.69 16.88 18.27
CA LEU A 169 -19.08 17.19 18.60
C LEU A 169 -20.00 17.34 17.38
N ARG A 170 -19.49 17.99 16.31
CA ARG A 170 -20.24 18.09 15.05
C ARG A 170 -20.45 16.74 14.37
N ARG A 171 -19.43 15.87 14.42
CA ARG A 171 -19.51 14.52 13.82
C ARG A 171 -20.50 13.64 14.56
N GLU A 172 -20.46 13.68 15.89
CA GLU A 172 -21.39 12.95 16.74
C GLU A 172 -22.84 13.40 16.52
N SER A 173 -23.09 14.72 16.55
CA SER A 173 -24.40 15.28 16.27
C SER A 173 -24.94 14.89 14.89
N ALA A 174 -24.09 14.92 13.86
CA ALA A 174 -24.47 14.53 12.51
C ALA A 174 -24.78 13.02 12.40
N HIS A 175 -24.07 12.19 13.16
CA HIS A 175 -24.33 10.74 13.22
C HIS A 175 -25.66 10.43 13.88
N ILE A 176 -25.94 11.05 15.03
CA ILE A 176 -27.22 10.90 15.77
C ILE A 176 -28.39 11.31 14.87
N HIS A 177 -28.28 12.46 14.19
CA HIS A 177 -29.32 12.92 13.25
C HIS A 177 -29.61 11.92 12.14
N LYS A 178 -28.56 11.30 11.58
CA LYS A 178 -28.71 10.30 10.52
C LYS A 178 -29.41 9.03 11.01
N VAL A 179 -29.00 8.51 12.16
CA VAL A 179 -29.61 7.30 12.76
C VAL A 179 -31.08 7.52 13.13
N THR A 180 -31.43 8.74 13.56
CA THR A 180 -32.83 9.08 13.90
C THR A 180 -33.74 9.34 12.70
N GLN A 181 -33.18 9.55 11.49
CA GLN A 181 -33.96 9.68 10.24
C GLN A 181 -34.16 8.36 9.53
N ASP A 182 -33.27 7.38 9.76
CA ASP A 182 -33.33 6.05 9.15
C ASP A 182 -34.12 5.04 10.02
N ALA A 183 -34.62 5.43 11.21
CA ALA A 183 -35.42 4.64 12.16
C ALA A 183 -36.91 5.01 12.08
#